data_5a5d23d0524c7cd08754243e1a0e48df
#
_entry.id   5a5d23d0524c7cd08754243e1a0e48df
#
_cell.length_a   1.000
_cell.length_b   1.000
_cell.length_c   1.000
_cell.angle_alpha   90.00
_cell.angle_beta   90.00
_cell.angle_gamma   90.00
#
_symmetry.space_group_name_H-M   'P 1'
#
loop_
_entity.id
_entity.type
_entity.pdbx_description
1 polymer ?
#
loop_
_entity_poly.entity_id
_entity_poly.type
_entity_poly.pdbx_seq_one_letter_code
_entity_poly.pdbx_strand_id
1 'polypeptide(L)'
;GFDFSSFGGGAGGFDFGDIFDMFGGGGRRSRNGPEQGADLRYDMEITLREAASGIHKTFTVTKNETCDHCHGDGAEPGSSVDTCHACHGTGQQRIVRNSPFGQMVNVVTCPDCGGTGKIIKNKCSRCHGSGTTRKQKKLEVNIPAGADTGVRMRISGEGEPGKRGGPKGDLYVYIYVRSDPDFERQGDDLYCRVPVSFPTAALGSTIQVKTLDKQVELKIPAGTQSGTRFRISKEGMPRLQSSYKGDLYVEVKVVVPKKLKENQKEALLNYANVSGEDVTQYKGKGSWLDKIIDKIKSC
;
A
#
# COMPACT_ATOMS: atom_id res chain seq x y z
N GLY A 1 22.34 -49.68 -10.87
CA GLY A 1 21.07 -48.98 -10.95
C GLY A 1 20.34 -49.15 -9.64
N PHE A 2 20.33 -48.12 -8.78
CA PHE A 2 19.44 -48.07 -7.62
C PHE A 2 18.24 -47.19 -8.00
N ASP A 3 17.10 -47.84 -8.04
CA ASP A 3 15.81 -47.22 -8.32
C ASP A 3 15.31 -46.51 -7.06
N PHE A 4 15.15 -45.14 -7.13
CA PHE A 4 14.79 -44.27 -6.02
C PHE A 4 13.27 -43.91 -6.04
N SER A 5 12.43 -44.70 -6.70
CA SER A 5 11.00 -44.39 -6.89
C SER A 5 10.07 -44.91 -5.78
N SER A 6 10.59 -45.44 -4.66
CA SER A 6 9.72 -46.11 -3.62
C SER A 6 9.83 -45.51 -2.22
N PHE A 7 9.96 -44.18 -2.08
CA PHE A 7 9.84 -43.54 -0.76
C PHE A 7 8.85 -42.36 -0.79
N GLY A 8 7.64 -42.65 -1.20
CA GLY A 8 6.53 -41.71 -1.09
C GLY A 8 5.55 -42.21 -0.03
N GLY A 9 5.40 -41.45 1.06
CA GLY A 9 4.28 -41.59 1.96
C GLY A 9 4.56 -41.26 3.41
N GLY A 10 4.10 -40.10 3.86
CA GLY A 10 3.76 -39.90 5.28
C GLY A 10 4.40 -38.70 5.98
N ALA A 11 3.63 -37.64 6.06
CA ALA A 11 3.49 -36.69 7.17
C ALA A 11 4.74 -36.15 7.89
N GLY A 12 4.92 -34.85 7.79
CA GLY A 12 5.76 -34.08 8.70
C GLY A 12 6.67 -33.11 7.93
N GLY A 13 6.31 -31.81 7.92
CA GLY A 13 7.06 -30.74 7.26
C GLY A 13 8.47 -30.60 7.80
N PHE A 14 9.39 -31.29 7.20
CA PHE A 14 10.81 -31.00 7.33
C PHE A 14 11.20 -30.15 6.11
N ASP A 15 11.65 -28.93 6.41
CA ASP A 15 12.20 -28.01 5.43
C ASP A 15 13.45 -28.67 4.77
N PHE A 16 13.29 -29.08 3.52
CA PHE A 16 14.38 -29.67 2.73
C PHE A 16 15.50 -28.68 2.43
N GLY A 17 15.33 -27.39 2.73
CA GLY A 17 16.36 -26.37 2.58
C GLY A 17 17.55 -26.59 3.51
N ASP A 18 17.30 -26.96 4.76
CA ASP A 18 18.33 -27.14 5.77
C ASP A 18 19.21 -28.38 5.54
N ILE A 19 18.68 -29.41 4.87
CA ILE A 19 19.45 -30.65 4.56
C ILE A 19 20.39 -30.43 3.40
N PHE A 20 20.06 -29.57 2.44
CA PHE A 20 20.94 -29.27 1.31
C PHE A 20 22.14 -28.41 1.70
N ASP A 21 21.99 -27.53 2.72
CA ASP A 21 23.10 -26.77 3.29
C ASP A 21 24.07 -27.64 4.12
N MET A 22 23.62 -28.79 4.60
CA MET A 22 24.44 -29.69 5.43
C MET A 22 25.29 -30.67 4.59
N PHE A 23 24.87 -31.01 3.35
CA PHE A 23 25.53 -32.00 2.47
C PHE A 23 26.20 -31.41 1.22
N GLY A 24 25.78 -30.23 0.79
CA GLY A 24 26.45 -29.52 -0.29
C GLY A 24 27.63 -28.74 0.25
N GLY A 25 28.85 -29.15 -0.03
CA GLY A 25 30.12 -28.48 0.32
C GLY A 25 30.18 -27.03 -0.15
N GLY A 26 29.28 -26.20 0.36
CA GLY A 26 29.26 -24.77 0.20
C GLY A 26 30.40 -24.15 0.98
N GLY A 27 31.31 -23.51 0.29
CA GLY A 27 32.44 -22.80 0.89
C GLY A 27 31.95 -21.97 2.04
N ARG A 28 32.54 -22.18 3.23
CA ARG A 28 32.29 -21.39 4.43
C ARG A 28 32.40 -19.91 4.08
N ARG A 29 31.25 -19.26 3.83
CA ARG A 29 31.21 -17.80 3.73
C ARG A 29 31.89 -17.29 4.98
N SER A 30 33.03 -16.63 4.83
CA SER A 30 33.74 -16.02 5.94
C SER A 30 32.77 -15.12 6.67
N ARG A 31 32.40 -15.48 7.92
CA ARG A 31 31.49 -14.67 8.77
C ARG A 31 31.99 -13.25 9.02
N ASN A 32 33.23 -12.96 8.60
CA ASN A 32 33.87 -11.64 8.70
C ASN A 32 33.97 -10.92 7.35
N GLY A 33 33.35 -11.42 6.28
CA GLY A 33 33.29 -10.73 4.99
C GLY A 33 32.44 -9.45 5.05
N PRO A 34 32.48 -8.64 3.97
CA PRO A 34 31.57 -7.52 3.79
C PRO A 34 30.11 -7.97 3.91
N GLU A 35 29.32 -7.27 4.73
CA GLU A 35 27.90 -7.55 4.87
C GLU A 35 27.10 -6.43 4.22
N GLN A 36 26.11 -6.80 3.40
CA GLN A 36 25.16 -5.85 2.85
C GLN A 36 24.36 -5.19 3.97
N GLY A 37 24.07 -3.89 3.82
CA GLY A 37 23.20 -3.16 4.71
C GLY A 37 21.76 -3.69 4.63
N ALA A 38 21.01 -3.47 5.70
CA ALA A 38 19.61 -3.84 5.75
C ALA A 38 18.80 -3.01 4.75
N ASP A 39 17.80 -3.66 4.14
CA ASP A 39 16.82 -2.96 3.33
C ASP A 39 15.86 -2.16 4.22
N LEU A 40 15.40 -1.03 3.70
CA LEU A 40 14.43 -0.16 4.37
C LEU A 40 13.07 -0.27 3.69
N ARG A 41 12.03 -0.11 4.48
CA ARG A 41 10.65 -0.02 4.01
C ARG A 41 10.11 1.37 4.27
N TYR A 42 9.41 1.92 3.28
CA TYR A 42 8.68 3.17 3.38
C TYR A 42 7.28 2.97 2.83
N ASP A 43 6.26 3.24 3.63
CA ASP A 43 4.86 3.15 3.23
C ASP A 43 4.39 4.53 2.77
N MET A 44 3.93 4.62 1.53
CA MET A 44 3.51 5.87 0.90
C MET A 44 2.03 5.82 0.54
N GLU A 45 1.27 6.76 1.05
CA GLU A 45 -0.13 6.93 0.68
C GLU A 45 -0.26 7.90 -0.51
N ILE A 46 -1.11 7.51 -1.46
CA ILE A 46 -1.53 8.32 -2.59
C ILE A 46 -3.04 8.31 -2.72
N THR A 47 -3.60 9.32 -3.36
CA THR A 47 -5.02 9.38 -3.69
C THR A 47 -5.33 8.54 -4.93
N LEU A 48 -6.59 8.18 -5.12
CA LEU A 48 -7.05 7.47 -6.31
C LEU A 48 -6.76 8.26 -7.61
N ARG A 49 -6.87 9.59 -7.55
CA ARG A 49 -6.56 10.47 -8.70
C ARG A 49 -5.08 10.49 -9.04
N GLU A 50 -4.20 10.56 -8.01
CA GLU A 50 -2.75 10.44 -8.19
C GLU A 50 -2.39 9.07 -8.77
N ALA A 51 -3.05 8.00 -8.32
CA ALA A 51 -2.86 6.66 -8.86
C ALA A 51 -3.31 6.55 -10.32
N ALA A 52 -4.36 7.28 -10.73
CA ALA A 52 -4.84 7.29 -12.10
C ALA A 52 -3.93 8.08 -13.06
N SER A 53 -3.44 9.24 -12.63
CA SER A 53 -2.58 10.09 -13.48
C SER A 53 -1.11 9.67 -13.47
N GLY A 54 -0.69 8.93 -12.43
CA GLY A 54 0.71 8.81 -12.06
C GLY A 54 1.22 10.10 -11.42
N ILE A 55 2.25 9.99 -10.60
CA ILE A 55 2.81 11.14 -9.88
C ILE A 55 4.30 10.96 -9.60
N HIS A 56 5.05 12.06 -9.72
CA HIS A 56 6.39 12.20 -9.17
C HIS A 56 6.28 12.77 -7.75
N LYS A 57 6.72 12.01 -6.76
CA LYS A 57 6.58 12.40 -5.35
C LYS A 57 7.92 12.44 -4.66
N THR A 58 8.19 13.58 -4.00
CA THR A 58 9.38 13.76 -3.16
C THR A 58 8.99 13.47 -1.71
N PHE A 59 9.81 12.71 -1.01
CA PHE A 59 9.59 12.35 0.40
C PHE A 59 10.91 12.34 1.16
N THR A 60 10.86 12.37 2.47
CA THR A 60 12.04 12.39 3.32
C THR A 60 12.11 11.10 4.14
N VAL A 61 13.25 10.42 4.04
CA VAL A 61 13.54 9.23 4.84
C VAL A 61 14.64 9.56 5.84
N THR A 62 14.43 9.15 7.09
CA THR A 62 15.46 9.22 8.12
C THR A 62 16.14 7.87 8.21
N LYS A 63 17.42 7.81 7.87
CA LYS A 63 18.21 6.58 7.84
C LYS A 63 19.63 6.82 8.36
N ASN A 64 20.33 5.74 8.69
CA ASN A 64 21.73 5.84 8.93
C ASN A 64 22.49 5.96 7.61
N GLU A 65 23.49 6.82 7.58
CA GLU A 65 24.43 6.94 6.48
C GLU A 65 25.86 6.81 7.01
N THR A 66 26.76 6.40 6.12
CA THR A 66 28.20 6.37 6.46
C THR A 66 28.62 7.73 6.98
N CYS A 67 29.30 7.77 8.10
CA CYS A 67 29.77 9.00 8.72
C CYS A 67 30.76 9.71 7.79
N ASP A 68 30.48 10.96 7.47
CA ASP A 68 31.32 11.78 6.55
C ASP A 68 32.68 12.11 7.15
N HIS A 69 32.80 12.07 8.49
CA HIS A 69 34.02 12.46 9.19
C HIS A 69 35.03 11.32 9.20
N CYS A 70 34.59 10.09 9.49
CA CYS A 70 35.47 8.93 9.57
C CYS A 70 35.27 7.92 8.40
N HIS A 71 34.42 8.22 7.44
CA HIS A 71 34.15 7.38 6.26
C HIS A 71 33.78 5.94 6.59
N GLY A 72 33.17 5.70 7.78
CA GLY A 72 32.71 4.38 8.19
C GLY A 72 33.66 3.64 9.15
N ASP A 73 34.87 4.12 9.38
CA ASP A 73 35.86 3.44 10.24
C ASP A 73 35.55 3.56 11.72
N GLY A 74 34.78 4.53 12.12
CA GLY A 74 34.46 4.81 13.54
C GLY A 74 35.60 5.46 14.33
N ALA A 75 36.78 5.63 13.74
CA ALA A 75 37.94 6.26 14.35
C ALA A 75 38.03 7.74 13.96
N GLU A 76 38.62 8.56 14.85
CA GLU A 76 38.95 9.94 14.54
C GLU A 76 39.96 9.99 13.37
N PRO A 77 39.80 10.88 12.36
CA PRO A 77 40.76 11.03 11.29
C PRO A 77 42.19 11.23 11.81
N GLY A 78 43.12 10.45 11.28
CA GLY A 78 44.53 10.43 11.78
C GLY A 78 44.77 9.54 12.96
N SER A 79 43.77 8.89 13.53
CA SER A 79 43.91 7.88 14.58
C SER A 79 44.13 6.49 14.01
N SER A 80 45.00 5.67 14.68
CA SER A 80 45.21 4.28 14.27
C SER A 80 44.03 3.41 14.69
N VAL A 81 43.63 2.52 13.78
CA VAL A 81 42.72 1.41 14.07
C VAL A 81 43.52 0.14 14.11
N ASP A 82 43.64 -0.44 15.31
CA ASP A 82 44.45 -1.64 15.53
C ASP A 82 43.56 -2.89 15.38
N THR A 83 44.16 -3.99 14.88
CA THR A 83 43.46 -5.28 14.86
C THR A 83 43.31 -5.79 16.30
N CYS A 84 42.16 -6.28 16.68
CA CYS A 84 41.91 -6.82 18.00
C CYS A 84 42.82 -8.02 18.26
N HIS A 85 43.67 -7.93 19.27
CA HIS A 85 44.62 -8.99 19.63
C HIS A 85 43.93 -10.26 20.15
N ALA A 86 42.79 -10.13 20.83
CA ALA A 86 42.06 -11.25 21.43
C ALA A 86 41.35 -12.15 20.39
N CYS A 87 40.93 -11.61 19.26
CA CYS A 87 40.27 -12.37 18.23
C CYS A 87 40.98 -12.32 16.86
N HIS A 88 42.16 -11.69 16.82
CA HIS A 88 42.96 -11.54 15.58
C HIS A 88 42.13 -11.03 14.38
N GLY A 89 41.23 -10.05 14.61
CA GLY A 89 40.38 -9.46 13.58
C GLY A 89 39.10 -10.24 13.28
N THR A 90 38.89 -11.42 13.88
CA THR A 90 37.71 -12.26 13.57
C THR A 90 36.41 -11.75 14.22
N GLY A 91 36.50 -10.90 15.23
CA GLY A 91 35.33 -10.40 15.99
C GLY A 91 34.70 -11.46 16.90
N GLN A 92 35.18 -12.69 16.86
CA GLN A 92 34.65 -13.82 17.63
C GLN A 92 35.75 -14.61 18.31
N GLN A 93 35.43 -15.24 19.44
CA GLN A 93 36.30 -16.17 20.13
C GLN A 93 35.66 -17.55 20.18
N ARG A 94 36.50 -18.58 20.04
CA ARG A 94 36.08 -19.98 20.18
C ARG A 94 36.39 -20.42 21.59
N ILE A 95 35.35 -20.73 22.35
CA ILE A 95 35.49 -21.29 23.70
C ILE A 95 35.21 -22.79 23.62
N VAL A 96 36.24 -23.58 23.89
CA VAL A 96 36.08 -25.03 23.95
C VAL A 96 35.72 -25.40 25.39
N ARG A 97 34.57 -26.01 25.59
CA ARG A 97 34.13 -26.57 26.88
C ARG A 97 34.15 -28.09 26.77
N ASN A 98 34.84 -28.73 27.64
CA ASN A 98 34.82 -30.18 27.80
C ASN A 98 33.53 -30.56 28.57
N SER A 99 32.71 -31.41 27.97
CA SER A 99 31.55 -32.01 28.60
C SER A 99 31.72 -33.52 28.70
N PRO A 100 30.98 -34.25 29.57
CA PRO A 100 31.02 -35.70 29.66
C PRO A 100 30.71 -36.42 28.31
N PHE A 101 30.13 -35.71 27.37
CA PHE A 101 29.73 -36.22 26.05
C PHE A 101 30.66 -35.75 24.90
N GLY A 102 31.80 -35.12 25.22
CA GLY A 102 32.75 -34.63 24.22
C GLY A 102 33.06 -33.15 24.32
N GLN A 103 33.93 -32.66 23.44
CA GLN A 103 34.30 -31.26 23.35
C GLN A 103 33.24 -30.46 22.61
N MET A 104 32.64 -29.48 23.28
CA MET A 104 31.73 -28.51 22.62
C MET A 104 32.50 -27.23 22.33
N VAL A 105 32.48 -26.79 21.07
CA VAL A 105 33.07 -25.52 20.64
C VAL A 105 31.94 -24.47 20.52
N ASN A 106 31.94 -23.52 21.45
CA ASN A 106 31.02 -22.37 21.38
C ASN A 106 31.76 -21.19 20.76
N VAL A 107 31.13 -20.55 19.77
CA VAL A 107 31.61 -19.30 19.19
C VAL A 107 30.86 -18.15 19.84
N VAL A 108 31.58 -17.29 20.54
CA VAL A 108 31.03 -16.11 21.22
C VAL A 108 31.58 -14.83 20.61
N THR A 109 30.83 -13.75 20.71
CA THR A 109 31.30 -12.42 20.31
C THR A 109 32.50 -12.04 21.16
N CYS A 110 33.56 -11.56 20.53
CA CYS A 110 34.76 -11.13 21.25
C CYS A 110 34.43 -9.96 22.19
N PRO A 111 34.62 -10.09 23.50
CA PRO A 111 34.27 -9.06 24.45
C PRO A 111 35.12 -7.78 24.30
N ASP A 112 36.39 -7.92 23.88
CA ASP A 112 37.33 -6.79 23.80
C ASP A 112 36.99 -5.81 22.68
N CYS A 113 36.52 -6.33 21.53
CA CYS A 113 36.18 -5.49 20.39
C CYS A 113 34.67 -5.41 20.12
N GLY A 114 33.83 -6.08 20.92
CA GLY A 114 32.38 -6.10 20.72
C GLY A 114 31.92 -6.68 19.37
N GLY A 115 32.74 -7.56 18.77
CA GLY A 115 32.43 -8.18 17.48
C GLY A 115 32.99 -7.46 16.25
N THR A 116 33.58 -6.27 16.41
CA THR A 116 34.11 -5.48 15.28
C THR A 116 35.40 -6.03 14.69
N GLY A 117 36.18 -6.79 15.48
CA GLY A 117 37.52 -7.27 15.11
C GLY A 117 38.58 -6.18 15.16
N LYS A 118 38.22 -4.95 15.47
CA LYS A 118 39.11 -3.77 15.52
C LYS A 118 39.01 -3.07 16.86
N ILE A 119 40.12 -2.48 17.29
CA ILE A 119 40.21 -1.65 18.51
C ILE A 119 40.47 -0.21 18.06
N ILE A 120 39.58 0.70 18.39
CA ILE A 120 39.68 2.11 18.08
C ILE A 120 40.21 2.84 19.32
N LYS A 121 41.40 3.43 19.25
CA LYS A 121 42.00 4.22 20.35
C LYS A 121 41.22 5.51 20.57
N ASN A 122 41.00 6.28 19.49
CA ASN A 122 40.25 7.54 19.56
C ASN A 122 38.98 7.38 18.71
N LYS A 123 37.84 7.36 19.37
CA LYS A 123 36.54 7.26 18.68
C LYS A 123 36.24 8.55 17.92
N CYS A 124 35.69 8.43 16.72
CA CYS A 124 35.23 9.56 15.92
C CYS A 124 34.28 10.45 16.74
N SER A 125 34.56 11.73 16.79
CA SER A 125 33.79 12.74 17.54
C SER A 125 32.35 12.86 17.05
N ARG A 126 32.10 12.53 15.77
CA ARG A 126 30.78 12.68 15.11
C ARG A 126 29.86 11.47 15.26
N CYS A 127 30.40 10.26 15.14
CA CYS A 127 29.61 9.02 15.19
C CYS A 127 29.89 8.20 16.49
N HIS A 128 30.80 8.65 17.35
CA HIS A 128 31.15 8.03 18.62
C HIS A 128 31.57 6.54 18.50
N GLY A 129 32.19 6.22 17.35
CA GLY A 129 32.69 4.87 17.08
C GLY A 129 31.76 3.97 16.27
N SER A 130 30.52 4.39 15.97
CA SER A 130 29.55 3.58 15.21
C SER A 130 29.87 3.49 13.70
N GLY A 131 30.64 4.43 13.16
CA GLY A 131 30.91 4.53 11.72
C GLY A 131 29.73 5.08 10.91
N THR A 132 28.57 5.30 11.53
CA THR A 132 27.38 5.79 10.85
C THR A 132 26.74 6.96 11.60
N THR A 133 26.03 7.81 10.88
CA THR A 133 25.28 8.96 11.43
C THR A 133 23.88 8.96 10.89
N ARG A 134 22.90 9.29 11.73
CA ARG A 134 21.50 9.38 11.32
C ARG A 134 21.27 10.68 10.55
N LYS A 135 20.77 10.56 9.30
CA LYS A 135 20.51 11.70 8.43
C LYS A 135 19.11 11.62 7.83
N GLN A 136 18.58 12.79 7.53
CA GLN A 136 17.37 12.93 6.72
C GLN A 136 17.79 13.13 5.26
N LYS A 137 17.30 12.27 4.38
CA LYS A 137 17.53 12.35 2.94
C LYS A 137 16.22 12.54 2.20
N LYS A 138 16.19 13.53 1.31
CA LYS A 138 15.08 13.71 0.37
C LYS A 138 15.30 12.78 -0.81
N LEU A 139 14.28 12.01 -1.14
CA LEU A 139 14.27 11.06 -2.25
C LEU A 139 13.05 11.33 -3.12
N GLU A 140 13.16 10.97 -4.38
CA GLU A 140 12.09 11.09 -5.36
C GLU A 140 11.71 9.71 -5.88
N VAL A 141 10.42 9.50 -6.07
CA VAL A 141 9.87 8.30 -6.67
C VAL A 141 8.87 8.67 -7.74
N ASN A 142 8.97 7.98 -8.88
CA ASN A 142 8.02 8.12 -9.97
C ASN A 142 7.01 6.98 -9.91
N ILE A 143 5.77 7.28 -9.51
CA ILE A 143 4.68 6.32 -9.42
C ILE A 143 3.96 6.32 -10.77
N PRO A 144 3.95 5.19 -11.50
CA PRO A 144 3.30 5.11 -12.80
C PRO A 144 1.78 5.15 -12.68
N ALA A 145 1.13 5.64 -13.74
CA ALA A 145 -0.33 5.60 -13.85
C ALA A 145 -0.84 4.15 -13.78
N GLY A 146 -1.94 3.96 -13.07
CA GLY A 146 -2.53 2.64 -12.82
C GLY A 146 -2.02 1.94 -11.55
N ALA A 147 -1.08 2.54 -10.83
CA ALA A 147 -0.59 1.95 -9.58
C ALA A 147 -1.74 1.59 -8.63
N ASP A 148 -1.61 0.46 -7.94
CA ASP A 148 -2.59 -0.02 -6.96
C ASP A 148 -1.93 -0.23 -5.60
N THR A 149 -2.76 -0.44 -4.58
CA THR A 149 -2.29 -0.82 -3.25
C THR A 149 -1.48 -2.11 -3.34
N GLY A 150 -0.30 -2.12 -2.70
CA GLY A 150 0.62 -3.25 -2.72
C GLY A 150 1.69 -3.18 -3.81
N VAL A 151 1.62 -2.22 -4.73
CA VAL A 151 2.73 -1.96 -5.67
C VAL A 151 3.98 -1.61 -4.88
N ARG A 152 5.08 -2.27 -5.20
CA ARG A 152 6.37 -2.10 -4.54
C ARG A 152 7.39 -1.53 -5.52
N MET A 153 7.99 -0.42 -5.13
CA MET A 153 9.04 0.24 -5.90
C MET A 153 10.37 0.15 -5.15
N ARG A 154 11.43 -0.20 -5.87
CA ARG A 154 12.78 -0.33 -5.32
C ARG A 154 13.61 0.88 -5.70
N ILE A 155 14.24 1.51 -4.72
CA ILE A 155 15.26 2.55 -4.91
C ILE A 155 16.59 1.96 -4.45
N SER A 156 17.43 1.62 -5.40
CA SER A 156 18.68 0.90 -5.15
C SER A 156 19.68 1.74 -4.35
N GLY A 157 20.35 1.12 -3.36
CA GLY A 157 21.38 1.74 -2.55
C GLY A 157 20.89 2.80 -1.56
N GLU A 158 19.58 2.89 -1.34
CA GLU A 158 18.96 3.82 -0.39
C GLU A 158 18.52 3.16 0.93
N GLY A 159 18.98 1.91 1.18
CA GLY A 159 18.86 1.24 2.46
C GLY A 159 19.90 1.70 3.49
N GLU A 160 20.08 0.90 4.53
CA GLU A 160 21.13 1.09 5.56
C GLU A 160 22.52 0.85 4.96
N PRO A 161 23.57 1.48 5.51
CA PRO A 161 24.94 1.24 5.10
C PRO A 161 25.35 -0.19 5.43
N GLY A 162 26.12 -0.80 4.54
CA GLY A 162 26.72 -2.11 4.76
C GLY A 162 27.77 -2.08 5.86
N LYS A 163 28.01 -3.24 6.45
CA LYS A 163 29.07 -3.41 7.46
C LYS A 163 30.35 -3.91 6.80
N ARG A 164 31.50 -3.56 7.38
CA ARG A 164 32.82 -4.02 6.93
C ARG A 164 33.08 -3.82 5.42
N GLY A 165 32.65 -2.67 4.89
CA GLY A 165 32.80 -2.34 3.47
C GLY A 165 31.80 -3.02 2.54
N GLY A 166 30.73 -3.62 3.08
CA GLY A 166 29.64 -4.17 2.29
C GLY A 166 28.80 -3.08 1.59
N PRO A 167 28.07 -3.44 0.53
CA PRO A 167 27.20 -2.52 -0.17
C PRO A 167 26.03 -2.07 0.72
N LYS A 168 25.45 -0.91 0.40
CA LYS A 168 24.23 -0.46 1.05
C LYS A 168 23.07 -1.40 0.68
N GLY A 169 22.06 -1.48 1.56
CA GLY A 169 20.78 -2.07 1.25
C GLY A 169 19.96 -1.18 0.30
N ASP A 170 18.75 -1.58 0.02
CA ASP A 170 17.81 -0.88 -0.84
C ASP A 170 16.64 -0.29 -0.02
N LEU A 171 15.96 0.69 -0.60
CA LEU A 171 14.71 1.20 -0.05
C LEU A 171 13.54 0.68 -0.88
N TYR A 172 12.60 0.03 -0.23
CA TYR A 172 11.35 -0.40 -0.82
C TYR A 172 10.22 0.54 -0.42
N VAL A 173 9.64 1.20 -1.41
CA VAL A 173 8.47 2.06 -1.25
C VAL A 173 7.24 1.24 -1.57
N TYR A 174 6.35 1.06 -0.58
CA TYR A 174 5.07 0.38 -0.72
C TYR A 174 3.97 1.41 -0.91
N ILE A 175 3.23 1.28 -1.99
CA ILE A 175 2.15 2.21 -2.34
C ILE A 175 0.85 1.73 -1.71
N TYR A 176 0.14 2.66 -1.07
CA TYR A 176 -1.20 2.49 -0.54
C TYR A 176 -2.12 3.54 -1.16
N VAL A 177 -3.09 3.08 -1.94
CA VAL A 177 -4.10 3.96 -2.53
C VAL A 177 -5.21 4.17 -1.51
N ARG A 178 -5.39 5.43 -1.09
CA ARG A 178 -6.46 5.80 -0.17
C ARG A 178 -7.81 5.67 -0.84
N SER A 179 -8.82 5.19 -0.11
CA SER A 179 -10.20 5.14 -0.58
C SER A 179 -10.69 6.53 -0.97
N ASP A 180 -11.40 6.60 -2.09
CA ASP A 180 -12.03 7.83 -2.58
C ASP A 180 -13.50 7.87 -2.12
N PRO A 181 -14.04 9.04 -1.71
CA PRO A 181 -15.42 9.13 -1.27
C PRO A 181 -16.47 8.94 -2.38
N ASP A 182 -16.10 9.23 -3.62
CA ASP A 182 -16.99 9.20 -4.77
C ASP A 182 -16.86 7.90 -5.59
N PHE A 183 -15.68 7.25 -5.54
CA PHE A 183 -15.35 6.11 -6.37
C PHE A 183 -14.84 4.91 -5.57
N GLU A 184 -15.34 3.73 -5.92
CA GLU A 184 -14.83 2.44 -5.48
C GLU A 184 -14.09 1.79 -6.63
N ARG A 185 -12.82 1.41 -6.42
CA ARG A 185 -11.99 0.74 -7.43
C ARG A 185 -12.11 -0.78 -7.30
N GLN A 186 -12.34 -1.46 -8.41
CA GLN A 186 -12.30 -2.91 -8.52
C GLN A 186 -11.45 -3.30 -9.74
N GLY A 187 -10.18 -3.60 -9.51
CA GLY A 187 -9.21 -3.83 -10.57
C GLY A 187 -8.96 -2.56 -11.40
N ASP A 188 -9.27 -2.61 -12.69
CA ASP A 188 -9.15 -1.46 -13.59
C ASP A 188 -10.45 -0.65 -13.68
N ASP A 189 -11.57 -1.18 -13.16
CA ASP A 189 -12.87 -0.54 -13.24
C ASP A 189 -13.17 0.32 -12.01
N LEU A 190 -13.99 1.32 -12.21
CA LEU A 190 -14.48 2.22 -11.17
C LEU A 190 -15.99 2.10 -11.02
N TYR A 191 -16.46 2.24 -9.81
CA TYR A 191 -17.87 2.24 -9.45
C TYR A 191 -18.22 3.52 -8.71
N CYS A 192 -19.30 4.17 -9.09
CA CYS A 192 -19.84 5.32 -8.37
C CYS A 192 -21.36 5.24 -8.26
N ARG A 193 -21.91 5.95 -7.27
CA ARG A 193 -23.36 6.06 -7.08
C ARG A 193 -23.80 7.49 -7.32
N VAL A 194 -24.78 7.65 -8.24
CA VAL A 194 -25.29 8.96 -8.58
C VAL A 194 -26.76 9.06 -8.15
N PRO A 195 -27.09 10.01 -7.25
CA PRO A 195 -28.47 10.23 -6.87
C PRO A 195 -29.23 10.93 -8.00
N VAL A 196 -30.40 10.41 -8.35
CA VAL A 196 -31.33 11.02 -9.30
C VAL A 196 -32.71 11.18 -8.66
N SER A 197 -33.47 12.18 -9.11
CA SER A 197 -34.86 12.36 -8.66
C SER A 197 -35.80 11.34 -9.30
N PHE A 198 -36.91 11.06 -8.67
CA PHE A 198 -37.97 10.22 -9.21
C PHE A 198 -38.43 10.70 -10.62
N PRO A 199 -38.72 12.01 -10.85
CA PRO A 199 -39.07 12.47 -12.16
C PRO A 199 -38.02 12.24 -13.24
N THR A 200 -36.75 12.44 -12.89
CA THR A 200 -35.61 12.15 -13.80
C THR A 200 -35.56 10.69 -14.17
N ALA A 201 -35.76 9.78 -13.22
CA ALA A 201 -35.75 8.33 -13.48
C ALA A 201 -36.99 7.88 -14.26
N ALA A 202 -38.16 8.44 -13.98
CA ALA A 202 -39.43 8.08 -14.64
C ALA A 202 -39.52 8.59 -16.08
N LEU A 203 -39.15 9.85 -16.31
CA LEU A 203 -39.29 10.50 -17.62
C LEU A 203 -38.05 10.37 -18.51
N GLY A 204 -36.92 9.99 -17.92
CA GLY A 204 -35.64 10.03 -18.58
C GLY A 204 -35.04 11.43 -18.62
N SER A 205 -33.72 11.52 -18.67
CA SER A 205 -32.99 12.79 -18.77
C SER A 205 -31.52 12.53 -19.12
N THR A 206 -30.80 13.58 -19.43
CA THR A 206 -29.33 13.55 -19.50
C THR A 206 -28.80 14.19 -18.23
N ILE A 207 -27.89 13.50 -17.55
CA ILE A 207 -27.24 13.97 -16.32
C ILE A 207 -25.74 14.11 -16.52
N GLN A 208 -25.09 14.99 -15.74
CA GLN A 208 -23.65 15.12 -15.72
C GLN A 208 -23.08 14.22 -14.63
N VAL A 209 -22.21 13.29 -15.00
CA VAL A 209 -21.52 12.38 -14.10
C VAL A 209 -20.06 12.80 -14.00
N LYS A 210 -19.56 12.96 -12.79
CA LYS A 210 -18.13 13.19 -12.54
C LYS A 210 -17.35 11.92 -12.82
N THR A 211 -16.25 12.03 -13.53
CA THR A 211 -15.21 11.01 -13.64
C THR A 211 -13.98 11.46 -12.86
N LEU A 212 -12.87 10.73 -12.94
CA LEU A 212 -11.65 11.14 -12.26
C LEU A 212 -11.12 12.50 -12.77
N ASP A 213 -11.23 12.73 -14.09
CA ASP A 213 -10.59 13.86 -14.76
C ASP A 213 -11.58 14.93 -15.24
N LYS A 214 -12.82 14.55 -15.54
CA LYS A 214 -13.81 15.42 -16.20
C LYS A 214 -15.24 15.11 -15.79
N GLN A 215 -16.19 15.79 -16.41
CA GLN A 215 -17.61 15.44 -16.37
C GLN A 215 -18.03 14.87 -17.73
N VAL A 216 -18.87 13.84 -17.69
CA VAL A 216 -19.37 13.16 -18.87
C VAL A 216 -20.90 13.12 -18.82
N GLU A 217 -21.54 13.30 -19.96
CA GLU A 217 -22.98 13.18 -20.08
C GLU A 217 -23.41 11.71 -20.08
N LEU A 218 -24.37 11.40 -19.21
CA LEU A 218 -25.01 10.09 -19.14
C LEU A 218 -26.50 10.24 -19.42
N LYS A 219 -26.98 9.57 -20.47
CA LYS A 219 -28.39 9.51 -20.78
C LYS A 219 -29.07 8.45 -19.91
N ILE A 220 -30.06 8.90 -19.15
CA ILE A 220 -30.92 8.04 -18.32
C ILE A 220 -32.20 7.79 -19.10
N PRO A 221 -32.49 6.55 -19.54
CA PRO A 221 -33.75 6.20 -20.20
C PRO A 221 -34.95 6.39 -19.27
N ALA A 222 -36.12 6.67 -19.86
CA ALA A 222 -37.36 6.69 -19.11
C ALA A 222 -37.64 5.32 -18.46
N GLY A 223 -38.18 5.31 -17.24
CA GLY A 223 -38.47 4.08 -16.50
C GLY A 223 -37.25 3.45 -15.83
N THR A 224 -36.10 4.15 -15.73
CA THR A 224 -34.92 3.65 -15.07
C THR A 224 -35.18 3.40 -13.58
N GLN A 225 -34.89 2.17 -13.12
CA GLN A 225 -35.09 1.76 -11.74
C GLN A 225 -33.87 2.08 -10.86
N SER A 226 -34.10 2.26 -9.57
CA SER A 226 -32.99 2.41 -8.60
C SER A 226 -32.12 1.15 -8.57
N GLY A 227 -30.78 1.31 -8.58
CA GLY A 227 -29.83 0.20 -8.68
C GLY A 227 -29.43 -0.17 -10.12
N THR A 228 -30.06 0.46 -11.15
CA THR A 228 -29.64 0.27 -12.54
C THR A 228 -28.22 0.77 -12.71
N ARG A 229 -27.38 -0.02 -13.39
CA ARG A 229 -25.96 0.30 -13.65
C ARG A 229 -25.77 0.66 -15.11
N PHE A 230 -25.11 1.78 -15.34
CA PHE A 230 -24.70 2.24 -16.66
C PHE A 230 -23.18 2.17 -16.76
N ARG A 231 -22.68 1.71 -17.91
CA ARG A 231 -21.26 1.64 -18.19
C ARG A 231 -20.83 2.83 -19.05
N ILE A 232 -19.81 3.53 -18.60
CA ILE A 232 -19.12 4.57 -19.38
C ILE A 232 -17.74 4.01 -19.73
N SER A 233 -17.54 3.71 -21.00
CA SER A 233 -16.32 3.04 -21.46
C SER A 233 -15.11 3.95 -21.36
N LYS A 234 -13.95 3.37 -20.93
CA LYS A 234 -12.64 4.04 -20.85
C LYS A 234 -12.59 5.20 -19.83
N GLU A 235 -13.48 5.22 -18.85
CA GLU A 235 -13.48 6.20 -17.75
C GLU A 235 -13.13 5.58 -16.39
N GLY A 236 -12.57 4.35 -16.40
CA GLY A 236 -11.99 3.67 -15.23
C GLY A 236 -10.54 4.03 -14.98
N MET A 237 -9.82 3.15 -14.29
CA MET A 237 -8.38 3.27 -14.00
C MET A 237 -7.55 2.84 -15.22
N PRO A 238 -6.43 3.48 -15.48
CA PRO A 238 -5.47 2.95 -16.44
C PRO A 238 -4.84 1.67 -15.87
N ARG A 239 -4.57 0.70 -16.74
CA ARG A 239 -3.82 -0.49 -16.39
C ARG A 239 -2.33 -0.18 -16.35
N LEU A 240 -1.65 -0.66 -15.33
CA LEU A 240 -0.22 -0.47 -15.16
C LEU A 240 0.55 -0.94 -16.41
N GLN A 241 1.45 -0.12 -16.92
CA GLN A 241 2.28 -0.39 -18.11
C GLN A 241 1.50 -0.74 -19.39
N SER A 242 0.27 -0.24 -19.53
CA SER A 242 -0.58 -0.48 -20.69
C SER A 242 -1.31 0.80 -21.11
N SER A 243 -1.70 0.90 -22.38
CA SER A 243 -2.60 1.95 -22.86
C SER A 243 -4.08 1.66 -22.58
N TYR A 244 -4.39 0.49 -22.03
CA TYR A 244 -5.75 0.11 -21.67
C TYR A 244 -6.23 0.91 -20.46
N LYS A 245 -7.49 1.35 -20.52
CA LYS A 245 -8.20 2.01 -19.42
C LYS A 245 -9.50 1.25 -19.18
N GLY A 246 -9.79 0.93 -17.92
CA GLY A 246 -11.03 0.27 -17.52
C GLY A 246 -12.26 1.16 -17.73
N ASP A 247 -13.41 0.71 -17.27
CA ASP A 247 -14.69 1.37 -17.43
C ASP A 247 -15.18 1.98 -16.11
N LEU A 248 -16.07 2.97 -16.21
CA LEU A 248 -16.78 3.51 -15.05
C LEU A 248 -18.21 2.96 -15.04
N TYR A 249 -18.58 2.30 -13.95
CA TYR A 249 -19.93 1.82 -13.70
C TYR A 249 -20.66 2.79 -12.77
N VAL A 250 -21.72 3.39 -13.30
CA VAL A 250 -22.56 4.36 -12.60
C VAL A 250 -23.83 3.68 -12.13
N GLU A 251 -23.98 3.48 -10.83
CA GLU A 251 -25.21 2.97 -10.22
C GLU A 251 -26.14 4.13 -9.90
N VAL A 252 -27.30 4.16 -10.54
CA VAL A 252 -28.33 5.17 -10.29
C VAL A 252 -29.07 4.85 -9.01
N LYS A 253 -29.12 5.82 -8.09
CA LYS A 253 -29.91 5.75 -6.86
C LYS A 253 -31.05 6.74 -6.93
N VAL A 254 -32.28 6.26 -7.08
CA VAL A 254 -33.45 7.12 -7.00
C VAL A 254 -33.64 7.60 -5.57
N VAL A 255 -33.66 8.90 -5.38
CA VAL A 255 -33.81 9.51 -4.06
C VAL A 255 -35.19 10.14 -3.90
N VAL A 256 -35.82 9.85 -2.76
CA VAL A 256 -37.09 10.46 -2.37
C VAL A 256 -36.77 11.71 -1.53
N PRO A 257 -37.32 12.88 -1.88
CA PRO A 257 -37.09 14.10 -1.15
C PRO A 257 -37.67 14.01 0.27
N LYS A 258 -36.84 14.34 1.27
CA LYS A 258 -37.27 14.31 2.69
C LYS A 258 -38.23 15.44 3.07
N LYS A 259 -38.21 16.55 2.34
CA LYS A 259 -39.09 17.73 2.56
C LYS A 259 -39.64 18.14 1.21
N LEU A 260 -40.93 18.37 1.16
CA LEU A 260 -41.68 18.82 0.00
C LEU A 260 -42.33 20.15 0.29
N LYS A 261 -42.34 21.06 -0.70
CA LYS A 261 -43.13 22.27 -0.70
C LYS A 261 -44.58 21.90 -0.99
N GLU A 262 -45.54 22.80 -0.66
CA GLU A 262 -46.98 22.54 -0.82
C GLU A 262 -47.33 22.18 -2.27
N ASN A 263 -46.84 22.95 -3.25
CA ASN A 263 -47.06 22.69 -4.67
C ASN A 263 -46.50 21.34 -5.14
N GLN A 264 -45.39 20.87 -4.54
CA GLN A 264 -44.81 19.56 -4.83
C GLN A 264 -45.66 18.42 -4.28
N LYS A 265 -46.27 18.62 -3.09
CA LYS A 265 -47.19 17.65 -2.49
C LYS A 265 -48.45 17.53 -3.34
N GLU A 266 -49.01 18.67 -3.79
CA GLU A 266 -50.17 18.71 -4.68
C GLU A 266 -49.90 17.93 -5.97
N ALA A 267 -48.76 18.17 -6.61
CA ALA A 267 -48.39 17.47 -7.81
C ALA A 267 -48.25 15.96 -7.61
N LEU A 268 -47.67 15.51 -6.48
CA LEU A 268 -47.52 14.09 -6.14
C LEU A 268 -48.85 13.43 -5.82
N LEU A 269 -49.76 14.11 -5.11
CA LEU A 269 -51.13 13.61 -4.88
C LEU A 269 -51.91 13.46 -6.17
N ASN A 270 -51.77 14.43 -7.06
CA ASN A 270 -52.42 14.36 -8.39
C ASN A 270 -51.87 13.17 -9.20
N TYR A 271 -50.56 12.96 -9.19
CA TYR A 271 -49.94 11.79 -9.81
C TYR A 271 -50.45 10.47 -9.20
N ALA A 272 -50.51 10.34 -7.88
CA ALA A 272 -51.03 9.16 -7.21
C ALA A 272 -52.49 8.87 -7.59
N ASN A 273 -53.35 9.91 -7.65
CA ASN A 273 -54.74 9.78 -8.05
C ASN A 273 -54.86 9.29 -9.50
N VAL A 274 -54.10 9.88 -10.45
CA VAL A 274 -54.09 9.46 -11.85
C VAL A 274 -53.52 8.04 -12.03
N SER A 275 -52.64 7.62 -11.14
CA SER A 275 -52.09 6.25 -11.11
C SER A 275 -53.02 5.23 -10.47
N GLY A 276 -54.22 5.63 -9.98
CA GLY A 276 -55.22 4.74 -9.40
C GLY A 276 -54.96 4.42 -7.92
N GLU A 277 -54.10 5.17 -7.26
CA GLU A 277 -53.86 4.99 -5.83
C GLU A 277 -54.94 5.67 -4.99
N ASP A 278 -55.34 5.08 -3.83
CA ASP A 278 -56.28 5.76 -2.91
C ASP A 278 -55.53 6.85 -2.15
N VAL A 279 -55.69 8.10 -2.66
CA VAL A 279 -55.06 9.29 -2.04
C VAL A 279 -55.57 9.63 -0.65
N THR A 280 -56.69 9.03 -0.18
CA THR A 280 -57.24 9.27 1.15
C THR A 280 -56.37 8.68 2.25
N GLN A 281 -55.48 7.72 1.91
CA GLN A 281 -54.53 7.14 2.87
C GLN A 281 -53.41 8.12 3.22
N TYR A 282 -53.13 9.11 2.38
CA TYR A 282 -52.05 10.10 2.63
C TYR A 282 -52.52 11.21 3.58
N LYS A 283 -53.04 10.85 4.76
CA LYS A 283 -53.50 11.78 5.76
C LYS A 283 -52.32 12.62 6.29
N GLY A 284 -52.31 13.93 5.95
CA GLY A 284 -51.47 14.93 6.60
C GLY A 284 -52.23 15.56 7.78
N LYS A 285 -51.52 15.92 8.85
CA LYS A 285 -52.09 16.74 9.91
C LYS A 285 -52.26 18.17 9.39
N GLY A 286 -53.43 18.49 8.80
CA GLY A 286 -53.71 19.84 8.41
C GLY A 286 -54.80 19.99 7.34
N SER A 287 -55.73 20.89 7.52
CA SER A 287 -56.91 21.19 6.70
C SER A 287 -56.65 21.49 5.21
N TRP A 288 -55.39 21.73 4.80
CA TRP A 288 -55.04 22.03 3.40
C TRP A 288 -54.90 20.78 2.57
N LEU A 289 -54.38 19.66 3.11
CA LEU A 289 -54.30 18.35 2.42
C LEU A 289 -55.70 17.82 2.13
N ASP A 290 -56.62 17.95 3.07
CA ASP A 290 -58.02 17.57 2.91
C ASP A 290 -58.67 18.36 1.74
N LYS A 291 -58.41 19.67 1.66
CA LYS A 291 -58.88 20.54 0.56
C LYS A 291 -58.34 20.13 -0.83
N ILE A 292 -57.07 19.69 -0.89
CA ILE A 292 -56.45 19.22 -2.12
C ILE A 292 -57.03 17.86 -2.52
N ILE A 293 -57.20 16.94 -1.59
CA ILE A 293 -57.79 15.62 -1.83
C ILE A 293 -59.21 15.77 -2.30
N ASP A 294 -60.02 16.65 -1.71
CA ASP A 294 -61.36 16.92 -2.15
C ASP A 294 -61.40 17.54 -3.54
N LYS A 295 -60.49 18.47 -3.88
CA LYS A 295 -60.38 19.07 -5.20
C LYS A 295 -59.98 18.03 -6.29
N ILE A 296 -59.08 17.10 -5.96
CA ILE A 296 -58.65 16.02 -6.87
C ILE A 296 -59.78 15.03 -7.11
N LYS A 297 -60.62 14.74 -6.11
CA LYS A 297 -61.77 13.83 -6.24
C LYS A 297 -62.97 14.44 -7.00
N SER A 298 -63.04 15.77 -7.12
CA SER A 298 -64.10 16.47 -7.83
C SER A 298 -63.80 16.71 -9.32
N CYS A 299 -62.65 16.33 -9.81
CA CYS A 299 -62.27 16.27 -11.22
C CYS A 299 -62.34 14.85 -11.74
#